data_e2635089d14b8543ba86e9ba80cb2880
#
_entry.id   e2635089d14b8543ba86e9ba80cb2880
#
_cell.length_a   1.000
_cell.length_b   1.000
_cell.length_c   1.000
_cell.angle_alpha   90.00
_cell.angle_beta   90.00
_cell.angle_gamma   90.00
#
_symmetry.space_group_name_H-M   'P 1'
#
loop_
_entity.id
_entity.type
_entity.pdbx_description
1 polymer ?
#
loop_
_entity_poly.entity_id
_entity_poly.type
_entity_poly.pdbx_seq_one_letter_code
_entity_poly.pdbx_strand_id
1 'polypeptide(L)'
;ASEAGHRMSRHRSLEVKEVKMGTKNLNLPQFDGSDYISVDPFNDAFTKLDKLGTDYVEESGKVGEWWYRKWKSGRAECGIDAKEFPRQNMQPFGGSKELYMTPPTSVGAFPIQFKSMPTVIVNYLNDKAYKGRGCFVINYGNTTTTTGPTVAMVDPTNAPAQLVFSIFVAGWYK
;
A
#
# COMPACT_ATOMS: atom_id res chain seq x y z
N ALA A 1 43.53 -55.45 -53.44
CA ALA A 1 42.29 -54.74 -53.65
C ALA A 1 41.55 -54.64 -52.32
N SER A 2 41.50 -53.46 -51.74
CA SER A 2 40.83 -53.18 -50.47
C SER A 2 39.85 -52.04 -50.71
N GLU A 3 38.56 -52.34 -50.65
CA GLU A 3 37.50 -51.33 -50.73
C GLU A 3 37.31 -50.71 -49.33
N ALA A 4 37.59 -49.43 -49.26
CA ALA A 4 37.28 -48.60 -48.07
C ALA A 4 35.85 -48.07 -48.18
N GLY A 5 34.95 -48.65 -47.40
CA GLY A 5 33.57 -48.20 -47.32
C GLY A 5 33.45 -46.87 -46.59
N HIS A 6 33.03 -45.86 -47.29
CA HIS A 6 32.69 -44.52 -46.78
C HIS A 6 31.37 -44.59 -46.03
N ARG A 7 31.42 -44.53 -44.71
CA ARG A 7 30.23 -44.41 -43.84
C ARG A 7 29.77 -42.96 -43.80
N MET A 8 28.79 -42.60 -44.60
CA MET A 8 28.12 -41.31 -44.51
C MET A 8 27.38 -41.21 -43.16
N SER A 9 27.85 -40.30 -42.32
CA SER A 9 27.16 -39.87 -41.13
C SER A 9 25.93 -39.09 -41.53
N ARG A 10 24.75 -39.64 -41.34
CA ARG A 10 23.49 -38.94 -41.48
C ARG A 10 23.36 -38.03 -40.26
N HIS A 11 23.62 -36.74 -40.45
CA HIS A 11 23.13 -35.71 -39.53
C HIS A 11 21.60 -35.74 -39.53
N ARG A 12 21.03 -36.31 -38.48
CA ARG A 12 19.62 -36.11 -38.16
C ARG A 12 19.48 -34.64 -37.75
N SER A 13 18.88 -33.84 -38.62
CA SER A 13 18.35 -32.55 -38.22
C SER A 13 17.30 -32.81 -37.12
N LEU A 14 17.61 -32.38 -35.92
CA LEU A 14 16.64 -32.34 -34.83
C LEU A 14 15.56 -31.32 -35.24
N GLU A 15 14.40 -31.78 -35.69
CA GLU A 15 13.22 -30.96 -35.79
C GLU A 15 12.93 -30.42 -34.37
N VAL A 16 13.15 -29.13 -34.19
CA VAL A 16 12.71 -28.43 -33.00
C VAL A 16 11.18 -28.47 -33.03
N LYS A 17 10.60 -29.38 -32.25
CA LYS A 17 9.16 -29.39 -32.07
C LYS A 17 8.77 -28.07 -31.41
N GLU A 18 7.88 -27.37 -32.06
CA GLU A 18 7.28 -26.14 -31.56
C GLU A 18 6.68 -26.41 -30.17
N VAL A 19 7.23 -25.77 -29.15
CA VAL A 19 6.75 -25.92 -27.76
C VAL A 19 5.32 -25.42 -27.72
N LYS A 20 4.37 -26.30 -27.43
CA LYS A 20 2.96 -25.96 -27.28
C LYS A 20 2.85 -24.97 -26.11
N MET A 21 2.54 -23.75 -26.47
CA MET A 21 2.39 -22.64 -25.54
C MET A 21 1.13 -22.78 -24.71
N GLY A 22 1.26 -22.79 -23.37
CA GLY A 22 0.33 -22.09 -22.70
C GLY A 22 -0.33 -22.54 -21.46
N THR A 23 0.09 -22.00 -20.35
CA THR A 23 -0.82 -21.80 -19.23
C THR A 23 -1.84 -20.73 -19.63
N LYS A 24 -3.13 -20.98 -19.35
CA LYS A 24 -4.29 -20.21 -19.85
C LYS A 24 -4.22 -18.70 -19.60
N ASN A 25 -3.53 -18.25 -18.55
CA ASN A 25 -3.48 -16.85 -18.12
C ASN A 25 -2.17 -16.14 -18.45
N LEU A 26 -1.04 -16.84 -18.49
CA LEU A 26 0.28 -16.23 -18.60
C LEU A 26 1.05 -16.67 -19.85
N ASN A 27 0.47 -17.59 -20.61
CA ASN A 27 1.11 -18.17 -21.77
C ASN A 27 2.55 -18.66 -21.49
N LEU A 28 2.75 -19.26 -20.31
CA LEU A 28 4.04 -19.82 -19.90
C LEU A 28 4.29 -21.12 -20.67
N PRO A 29 5.56 -21.43 -21.02
CA PRO A 29 5.92 -22.68 -21.68
C PRO A 29 5.44 -23.89 -20.88
N GLN A 30 4.83 -24.85 -21.56
CA GLN A 30 4.57 -26.19 -21.01
C GLN A 30 5.58 -27.16 -21.59
N PHE A 31 6.25 -27.90 -20.72
CA PHE A 31 7.20 -28.94 -21.11
C PHE A 31 6.56 -30.30 -20.90
N ASP A 32 6.72 -31.19 -21.87
CA ASP A 32 6.44 -32.60 -21.64
C ASP A 32 7.76 -33.34 -21.29
N GLY A 33 7.66 -34.56 -20.79
CA GLY A 33 8.81 -35.31 -20.31
C GLY A 33 9.82 -35.70 -21.40
N SER A 34 9.55 -35.37 -22.67
CA SER A 34 10.42 -35.61 -23.83
C SER A 34 11.13 -34.36 -24.32
N ASP A 35 10.81 -33.20 -23.76
CA ASP A 35 11.35 -31.91 -24.20
C ASP A 35 12.78 -31.70 -23.69
N TYR A 36 13.64 -31.21 -24.57
CA TYR A 36 14.96 -30.76 -24.18
C TYR A 36 14.82 -29.41 -23.46
N ILE A 37 15.16 -29.36 -22.19
CA ILE A 37 15.04 -28.12 -21.40
C ILE A 37 16.14 -27.16 -21.85
N SER A 38 15.76 -26.09 -22.59
CA SER A 38 16.63 -24.95 -22.85
C SER A 38 16.39 -23.85 -21.82
N VAL A 39 17.39 -23.01 -21.59
CA VAL A 39 17.30 -21.91 -20.61
C VAL A 39 16.43 -20.77 -21.13
N ASP A 40 16.29 -20.63 -22.46
CA ASP A 40 15.60 -19.50 -23.07
C ASP A 40 14.11 -19.40 -22.73
N PRO A 41 13.30 -20.50 -22.80
CA PRO A 41 11.90 -20.45 -22.39
C PRO A 41 11.71 -20.09 -20.93
N PHE A 42 12.65 -20.46 -20.04
CA PHE A 42 12.61 -20.06 -18.63
C PHE A 42 12.87 -18.57 -18.47
N ASN A 43 13.91 -18.04 -19.12
CA ASN A 43 14.22 -16.61 -19.08
C ASN A 43 13.08 -15.77 -19.66
N ASP A 44 12.43 -16.23 -20.72
CA ASP A 44 11.24 -15.59 -21.28
C ASP A 44 10.06 -15.63 -20.31
N ALA A 45 9.84 -16.75 -19.63
CA ALA A 45 8.81 -16.87 -18.61
C ALA A 45 9.05 -15.93 -17.44
N PHE A 46 10.27 -15.86 -16.90
CA PHE A 46 10.62 -14.92 -15.84
C PHE A 46 10.50 -13.46 -16.31
N THR A 47 10.92 -13.13 -17.52
CA THR A 47 10.74 -11.79 -18.09
C THR A 47 9.26 -11.41 -18.22
N LYS A 48 8.39 -12.35 -18.57
CA LYS A 48 6.95 -12.13 -18.60
C LYS A 48 6.37 -11.95 -17.20
N LEU A 49 6.81 -12.71 -16.21
CA LEU A 49 6.41 -12.55 -14.81
C LEU A 49 6.81 -11.19 -14.28
N ASP A 50 8.02 -10.74 -14.57
CA ASP A 50 8.49 -9.40 -14.20
C ASP A 50 7.66 -8.28 -14.85
N LYS A 51 7.24 -8.47 -16.10
CA LYS A 51 6.39 -7.51 -16.84
C LYS A 51 4.94 -7.51 -16.38
N LEU A 52 4.45 -8.59 -15.80
CA LEU A 52 3.11 -8.67 -15.21
C LEU A 52 2.94 -7.73 -14.01
N GLY A 53 4.04 -7.07 -13.61
CA GLY A 53 4.01 -5.93 -12.73
C GLY A 53 3.06 -6.13 -11.55
N THR A 54 3.29 -7.17 -10.75
CA THR A 54 2.67 -7.20 -9.43
C THR A 54 3.13 -5.94 -8.72
N ASP A 55 2.18 -5.09 -8.38
CA ASP A 55 2.45 -3.89 -7.61
C ASP A 55 2.92 -4.33 -6.22
N TYR A 56 4.22 -4.47 -6.06
CA TYR A 56 4.82 -4.90 -4.80
C TYR A 56 5.29 -3.72 -3.97
N VAL A 57 5.40 -3.94 -2.67
CA VAL A 57 5.93 -2.94 -1.75
C VAL A 57 7.45 -2.83 -1.96
N GLU A 58 7.90 -1.70 -2.50
CA GLU A 58 9.33 -1.39 -2.70
C GLU A 58 10.00 -0.97 -1.39
N GLU A 59 9.27 -0.25 -0.55
CA GLU A 59 9.79 0.31 0.69
C GLU A 59 8.70 0.31 1.75
N SER A 60 9.06 -0.07 2.96
CA SER A 60 8.18 0.03 4.12
C SER A 60 8.98 0.28 5.38
N GLY A 61 8.36 0.92 6.37
CA GLY A 61 9.04 1.23 7.62
C GLY A 61 8.17 1.98 8.62
N LYS A 62 8.85 2.52 9.64
CA LYS A 62 8.27 3.40 10.65
C LYS A 62 9.12 4.65 10.85
N VAL A 63 8.43 5.80 11.03
CA VAL A 63 9.02 7.08 11.41
C VAL A 63 8.20 7.62 12.58
N GLY A 64 8.75 7.59 13.79
CA GLY A 64 8.00 7.88 14.99
C GLY A 64 6.80 6.93 15.17
N GLU A 65 5.60 7.49 15.28
CA GLU A 65 4.36 6.70 15.42
C GLU A 65 3.81 6.22 14.06
N TRP A 66 4.30 6.79 12.94
CA TRP A 66 3.83 6.50 11.61
C TRP A 66 4.46 5.22 11.07
N TRP A 67 3.64 4.27 10.61
CA TRP A 67 4.07 3.24 9.66
C TRP A 67 3.86 3.75 8.24
N TYR A 68 4.61 3.21 7.24
CA TYR A 68 4.41 3.54 5.83
C TYR A 68 4.77 2.37 4.91
N ARG A 69 4.20 2.43 3.69
CA ARG A 69 4.50 1.54 2.58
C ARG A 69 4.48 2.33 1.28
N LYS A 70 5.42 2.02 0.41
CA LYS A 70 5.50 2.56 -0.95
C LYS A 70 5.52 1.42 -1.93
N TRP A 71 4.72 1.51 -2.99
CA TRP A 71 4.62 0.50 -4.04
C TRP A 71 5.36 0.94 -5.29
N LYS A 72 5.77 -0.05 -6.10
CA LYS A 72 6.43 0.16 -7.40
C LYS A 72 5.59 1.04 -8.33
N SER A 73 4.28 0.92 -8.31
CA SER A 73 3.34 1.76 -9.08
C SER A 73 3.45 3.25 -8.77
N GLY A 74 4.02 3.61 -7.64
CA GLY A 74 4.03 4.99 -7.14
C GLY A 74 2.90 5.29 -6.15
N ARG A 75 2.05 4.31 -5.83
CA ARG A 75 1.13 4.43 -4.70
C ARG A 75 1.91 4.41 -3.39
N ALA A 76 1.38 5.08 -2.40
CA ALA A 76 1.89 5.00 -1.04
C ALA A 76 0.76 5.11 -0.03
N GLU A 77 0.99 4.51 1.12
CA GLU A 77 0.12 4.66 2.28
C GLU A 77 0.96 4.84 3.54
N CYS A 78 0.39 5.51 4.52
CA CYS A 78 0.94 5.59 5.86
C CYS A 78 -0.19 5.70 6.87
N GLY A 79 0.12 5.44 8.13
CA GLY A 79 -0.89 5.52 9.16
C GLY A 79 -0.34 5.47 10.57
N ILE A 80 -1.22 5.73 11.51
CA ILE A 80 -1.00 5.55 12.95
C ILE A 80 -2.16 4.71 13.47
N ASP A 81 -1.88 3.58 14.09
CA ASP A 81 -2.92 2.67 14.56
C ASP A 81 -3.69 3.23 15.75
N ALA A 82 -3.00 3.96 16.64
CA ALA A 82 -3.59 4.57 17.83
C ALA A 82 -2.84 5.85 18.24
N LYS A 83 -3.27 6.98 17.69
CA LYS A 83 -2.77 8.31 18.07
C LYS A 83 -3.52 8.80 19.29
N GLU A 84 -2.83 8.92 20.40
CA GLU A 84 -3.37 9.53 21.61
C GLU A 84 -3.11 11.03 21.60
N PHE A 85 -4.18 11.81 21.75
CA PHE A 85 -4.07 13.25 21.94
C PHE A 85 -4.00 13.58 23.44
N PRO A 86 -3.33 14.68 23.79
CA PRO A 86 -3.29 15.10 25.19
C PRO A 86 -4.71 15.39 25.70
N ARG A 87 -4.90 15.25 27.00
CA ARG A 87 -6.17 15.61 27.64
C ARG A 87 -6.47 17.08 27.42
N GLN A 88 -7.67 17.37 26.93
CA GLN A 88 -8.13 18.70 26.53
C GLN A 88 -9.47 19.02 27.19
N ASN A 89 -9.65 20.29 27.56
CA ASN A 89 -10.96 20.76 27.97
C ASN A 89 -11.80 21.06 26.73
N MET A 90 -13.08 20.73 26.81
CA MET A 90 -14.04 21.06 25.77
C MET A 90 -14.36 22.55 25.82
N GLN A 91 -14.72 23.12 24.68
CA GLN A 91 -15.15 24.50 24.52
C GLN A 91 -16.43 24.56 23.68
N PRO A 92 -17.30 25.58 23.84
CA PRO A 92 -18.52 25.69 23.04
C PRO A 92 -18.20 25.66 21.54
N PHE A 93 -18.94 24.82 20.79
CA PHE A 93 -18.80 24.73 19.35
C PHE A 93 -19.67 25.78 18.65
N GLY A 94 -19.06 26.69 17.91
CA GLY A 94 -19.79 27.73 17.15
C GLY A 94 -20.70 28.64 18.03
N GLY A 95 -20.37 28.80 19.31
CA GLY A 95 -21.23 29.55 20.24
C GLY A 95 -22.43 28.76 20.78
N SER A 96 -22.57 27.50 20.44
CA SER A 96 -23.61 26.62 20.98
C SER A 96 -23.51 26.45 22.48
N LYS A 97 -24.65 26.30 23.16
CA LYS A 97 -24.74 25.91 24.57
C LYS A 97 -24.93 24.40 24.75
N GLU A 98 -25.15 23.68 23.66
CA GLU A 98 -25.47 22.25 23.66
C GLU A 98 -24.40 21.37 23.03
N LEU A 99 -23.50 21.98 22.24
CA LEU A 99 -22.41 21.28 21.58
C LEU A 99 -21.08 21.86 22.01
N TYR A 100 -20.16 20.98 22.28
CA TYR A 100 -18.79 21.30 22.70
C TYR A 100 -17.79 20.65 21.77
N MET A 101 -16.62 21.24 21.64
CA MET A 101 -15.55 20.69 20.83
C MET A 101 -14.22 20.69 21.58
N THR A 102 -13.35 19.74 21.22
CA THR A 102 -11.95 19.84 21.61
C THR A 102 -11.26 20.94 20.82
N PRO A 103 -10.22 21.58 21.35
CA PRO A 103 -9.32 22.41 20.55
C PRO A 103 -8.81 21.60 19.33
N PRO A 104 -8.81 22.23 18.12
CA PRO A 104 -8.28 21.56 16.94
C PRO A 104 -6.81 21.16 17.11
N THR A 105 -6.51 19.90 16.87
CA THR A 105 -5.17 19.33 17.10
C THR A 105 -4.64 18.72 15.79
N SER A 106 -3.40 19.07 15.44
CA SER A 106 -2.74 18.52 14.24
C SER A 106 -2.35 17.07 14.46
N VAL A 107 -2.54 16.23 13.45
CA VAL A 107 -2.04 14.85 13.45
C VAL A 107 -0.53 14.79 13.13
N GLY A 108 0.07 15.88 12.66
CA GLY A 108 1.50 16.00 12.38
C GLY A 108 1.85 15.80 10.91
N ALA A 109 3.15 15.77 10.64
CA ALA A 109 3.69 15.54 9.31
C ALA A 109 3.60 14.07 8.91
N PHE A 110 3.37 13.82 7.62
CA PHE A 110 3.45 12.48 7.05
C PHE A 110 4.91 12.01 6.94
N PRO A 111 5.18 10.71 7.05
CA PRO A 111 6.51 10.15 6.80
C PRO A 111 6.86 10.10 5.31
N ILE A 112 5.89 10.41 4.45
CA ILE A 112 6.00 10.38 2.98
C ILE A 112 5.57 11.73 2.44
N GLN A 113 6.31 12.27 1.48
CA GLN A 113 5.83 13.36 0.66
C GLN A 113 4.99 12.80 -0.49
N PHE A 114 3.72 13.18 -0.56
CA PHE A 114 2.83 12.82 -1.65
C PHE A 114 2.96 13.81 -2.83
N LYS A 115 2.71 13.33 -4.04
CA LYS A 115 2.74 14.14 -5.27
C LYS A 115 1.53 15.07 -5.39
N SER A 116 0.40 14.61 -4.90
CA SER A 116 -0.87 15.35 -4.81
C SER A 116 -1.48 15.16 -3.43
N MET A 117 -2.51 15.91 -3.11
CA MET A 117 -3.20 15.78 -1.83
C MET A 117 -3.68 14.35 -1.63
N PRO A 118 -3.26 13.65 -0.57
CA PRO A 118 -3.68 12.29 -0.29
C PRO A 118 -5.09 12.24 0.29
N THR A 119 -5.71 11.08 0.19
CA THR A 119 -6.91 10.77 0.98
C THR A 119 -6.51 10.50 2.41
N VAL A 120 -7.17 11.13 3.36
CA VAL A 120 -6.94 10.94 4.80
C VAL A 120 -8.22 10.49 5.47
N ILE A 121 -8.14 9.41 6.19
CA ILE A 121 -9.22 8.87 7.02
C ILE A 121 -8.78 8.96 8.47
N VAL A 122 -9.56 9.65 9.29
CA VAL A 122 -9.37 9.71 10.74
C VAL A 122 -10.55 9.01 11.39
N ASN A 123 -10.28 7.96 12.12
CA ASN A 123 -11.29 7.17 12.79
C ASN A 123 -11.12 7.27 14.30
N TYR A 124 -12.19 7.62 15.00
CA TYR A 124 -12.23 7.66 16.46
C TYR A 124 -12.25 6.24 17.02
N LEU A 125 -11.35 5.96 17.94
CA LEU A 125 -11.25 4.67 18.61
C LEU A 125 -11.88 4.70 20.00
N ASN A 126 -11.44 5.62 20.85
CA ASN A 126 -11.98 5.78 22.20
C ASN A 126 -11.61 7.14 22.83
N ASP A 127 -12.18 7.41 23.99
CA ASP A 127 -11.80 8.49 24.89
C ASP A 127 -11.36 7.91 26.23
N LYS A 128 -10.11 8.16 26.60
CA LYS A 128 -9.56 7.68 27.89
C LYS A 128 -10.06 8.47 29.10
N ALA A 129 -10.53 9.68 28.89
CA ALA A 129 -11.03 10.54 29.96
C ALA A 129 -12.52 10.31 30.24
N TYR A 130 -13.30 9.91 29.24
CA TYR A 130 -14.75 9.77 29.37
C TYR A 130 -15.27 8.57 28.57
N LYS A 131 -15.87 7.57 29.22
CA LYS A 131 -16.42 6.38 28.58
C LYS A 131 -17.81 6.64 28.00
N GLY A 132 -18.10 6.03 26.84
CA GLY A 132 -19.44 6.08 26.22
C GLY A 132 -19.75 7.40 25.52
N ARG A 133 -18.74 8.14 25.11
CA ARG A 133 -18.92 9.38 24.36
C ARG A 133 -19.40 9.08 22.92
N GLY A 134 -20.54 9.68 22.55
CA GLY A 134 -20.98 9.70 21.15
C GLY A 134 -20.50 10.97 20.49
N CYS A 135 -19.59 10.89 19.54
CA CYS A 135 -18.93 12.07 19.02
C CYS A 135 -18.85 12.11 17.49
N PHE A 136 -18.73 13.30 16.95
CA PHE A 136 -18.36 13.55 15.56
C PHE A 136 -16.93 14.04 15.47
N VAL A 137 -16.14 13.45 14.57
CA VAL A 137 -14.81 13.95 14.23
C VAL A 137 -14.96 15.00 13.13
N ILE A 138 -14.41 16.18 13.36
CA ILE A 138 -14.35 17.24 12.37
C ILE A 138 -12.92 17.36 11.86
N ASN A 139 -12.78 17.29 10.53
CA ASN A 139 -11.54 17.65 9.86
C ASN A 139 -11.55 19.15 9.56
N TYR A 140 -10.68 19.90 10.24
CA TYR A 140 -10.52 21.36 10.06
C TYR A 140 -9.70 21.74 8.81
N GLY A 141 -9.37 20.79 7.95
CA GLY A 141 -8.50 21.04 6.81
C GLY A 141 -7.02 21.03 7.18
N ASN A 142 -6.25 21.92 6.53
CA ASN A 142 -4.78 22.00 6.67
C ASN A 142 -4.01 20.76 6.18
N THR A 143 -4.68 19.81 5.53
CA THR A 143 -4.01 18.71 4.86
C THR A 143 -3.23 19.24 3.66
N THR A 144 -1.99 18.84 3.56
CA THR A 144 -1.12 19.12 2.42
C THR A 144 -0.54 17.82 1.88
N THR A 145 0.40 17.90 0.94
CA THR A 145 1.14 16.73 0.45
C THR A 145 2.14 16.17 1.48
N THR A 146 2.40 16.89 2.56
CA THR A 146 3.39 16.53 3.58
C THR A 146 2.84 16.56 5.01
N THR A 147 1.68 17.16 5.22
CA THR A 147 1.13 17.38 6.56
C THR A 147 -0.30 16.88 6.64
N GLY A 148 -0.61 16.17 7.70
CA GLY A 148 -1.94 15.67 7.98
C GLY A 148 -2.91 16.75 8.44
N PRO A 149 -4.19 16.41 8.54
CA PRO A 149 -5.22 17.35 8.93
C PRO A 149 -5.06 17.81 10.38
N THR A 150 -5.72 18.93 10.65
CA THR A 150 -6.07 19.31 12.01
C THR A 150 -7.45 18.76 12.30
N VAL A 151 -7.62 18.03 13.39
CA VAL A 151 -8.87 17.39 13.75
C VAL A 151 -9.37 17.88 15.11
N ALA A 152 -10.68 17.91 15.26
CA ALA A 152 -11.36 18.14 16.52
C ALA A 152 -12.53 17.15 16.65
N MET A 153 -12.97 16.93 17.86
CA MET A 153 -14.15 16.15 18.17
C MET A 153 -15.25 17.09 18.66
N VAL A 154 -16.49 16.85 18.24
CA VAL A 154 -17.69 17.55 18.72
C VAL A 154 -18.59 16.56 19.45
N ASP A 155 -19.09 16.97 20.60
CA ASP A 155 -19.90 16.13 21.50
C ASP A 155 -20.84 17.03 22.33
N PRO A 156 -22.04 16.56 22.70
CA PRO A 156 -22.93 17.32 23.57
C PRO A 156 -22.45 17.41 25.03
N THR A 157 -21.42 16.66 25.39
CA THR A 157 -20.94 16.58 26.79
C THR A 157 -19.78 17.54 27.00
N ASN A 158 -19.92 18.49 27.93
CA ASN A 158 -18.83 19.38 28.35
C ASN A 158 -17.95 18.74 29.42
N ALA A 159 -17.32 17.63 29.08
CA ALA A 159 -16.34 16.95 29.95
C ALA A 159 -14.98 16.89 29.25
N PRO A 160 -13.86 16.98 29.98
CA PRO A 160 -12.53 16.86 29.38
C PRO A 160 -12.41 15.60 28.53
N ALA A 161 -11.73 15.69 27.42
CA ALA A 161 -11.51 14.61 26.46
C ALA A 161 -10.03 14.23 26.37
N GLN A 162 -9.74 12.94 26.25
CA GLN A 162 -8.43 12.38 25.92
C GLN A 162 -8.60 11.36 24.82
N LEU A 163 -8.60 11.85 23.59
CA LEU A 163 -9.02 11.12 22.41
C LEU A 163 -7.92 10.21 21.87
N VAL A 164 -8.33 9.06 21.35
CA VAL A 164 -7.49 8.15 20.63
C VAL A 164 -8.09 7.93 19.24
N PHE A 165 -7.28 8.16 18.22
CA PHE A 165 -7.66 8.00 16.82
C PHE A 165 -6.76 6.99 16.11
N SER A 166 -7.30 6.27 15.13
CA SER A 166 -6.51 5.69 14.05
C SER A 166 -6.52 6.63 12.85
N ILE A 167 -5.40 6.69 12.15
CA ILE A 167 -5.21 7.56 11.00
C ILE A 167 -4.69 6.72 9.85
N PHE A 168 -5.34 6.83 8.71
CA PHE A 168 -4.93 6.17 7.47
C PHE A 168 -4.84 7.20 6.35
N VAL A 169 -3.77 7.14 5.60
CA VAL A 169 -3.46 8.07 4.51
C VAL A 169 -3.05 7.26 3.29
N ALA A 170 -3.61 7.59 2.13
CA ALA A 170 -3.27 6.94 0.87
C ALA A 170 -3.21 7.95 -0.28
N GLY A 171 -2.24 7.77 -1.16
CA GLY A 171 -2.04 8.68 -2.30
C GLY A 171 -0.92 8.20 -3.22
N TRP A 172 -0.47 9.11 -4.08
CA TRP A 172 0.63 8.91 -5.01
C TRP A 172 1.87 9.70 -4.56
N TYR A 173 3.04 9.07 -4.54
CA TYR A 173 4.30 9.71 -4.17
C TYR A 173 5.28 9.86 -5.35
N LYS A 174 5.04 9.16 -6.48
CA LYS A 174 5.77 9.27 -7.76
C LYS A 174 4.92 9.97 -8.83
#